data_d5936b47aa95a28e712a6d7c429c71f8
#
_entry.id   d5936b47aa95a28e712a6d7c429c71f8
#
_cell.length_a   1.000
_cell.length_b   1.000
_cell.length_c   1.000
_cell.angle_alpha   90.00
_cell.angle_beta   90.00
_cell.angle_gamma   90.00
#
_symmetry.space_group_name_H-M   'P 1'
#
loop_
_entity.id
_entity.type
_entity.pdbx_description
1 polymer ?
#
loop_
_entity_poly.entity_id
_entity_poly.type
_entity_poly.pdbx_seq_one_letter_code
_entity_poly.pdbx_strand_id
1 'polypeptide(L)'
;MHDNSMFSSCILHHGSCFISLKKGDTMKVYYDKDADQGLLKGKKMAVIGYGSQGFAHSNNLKDSGADVMVGLRKGSKSWEKAAGAGLKVVEVAEAAKAADIIMVLVPDELQGGMYKKDIEANIKK
;
A
#
# COMPACT_ATOMS: atom_id res chain seq x y z
N MET A 1 7.52 28.82 -36.00
CA MET A 1 6.43 27.98 -36.52
C MET A 1 7.04 26.84 -37.32
N HIS A 2 7.33 25.72 -36.69
CA HIS A 2 7.68 24.48 -37.40
C HIS A 2 6.85 23.38 -36.80
N ASP A 3 5.83 23.08 -37.54
CA ASP A 3 5.01 21.89 -37.43
C ASP A 3 5.87 20.71 -37.84
N ASN A 4 6.31 19.90 -36.90
CA ASN A 4 7.05 18.69 -37.14
C ASN A 4 6.18 17.50 -36.80
N SER A 5 5.19 17.27 -37.64
CA SER A 5 4.44 16.03 -37.69
C SER A 5 5.36 14.94 -38.27
N MET A 6 6.17 14.33 -37.43
CA MET A 6 6.86 13.10 -37.80
C MET A 6 5.92 11.93 -37.70
N PHE A 7 5.38 11.54 -38.84
CA PHE A 7 4.74 10.25 -39.01
C PHE A 7 5.74 9.15 -38.69
N SER A 8 5.46 8.41 -37.64
CA SER A 8 6.18 7.19 -37.34
C SER A 8 5.78 6.11 -38.35
N SER A 9 6.65 5.82 -39.30
CA SER A 9 6.47 4.69 -40.21
C SER A 9 6.75 3.41 -39.43
N CYS A 10 5.75 2.56 -39.33
CA CYS A 10 5.88 1.21 -38.82
C CYS A 10 6.62 0.38 -39.86
N ILE A 11 7.90 0.09 -39.68
CA ILE A 11 8.66 -0.80 -40.53
C ILE A 11 8.49 -2.22 -39.99
N LEU A 12 7.67 -3.01 -40.70
CA LEU A 12 7.51 -4.44 -40.48
C LEU A 12 8.75 -5.19 -41.03
N HIS A 13 9.68 -5.52 -40.13
CA HIS A 13 10.67 -6.55 -40.37
C HIS A 13 10.69 -7.50 -39.17
N HIS A 14 10.34 -8.75 -39.44
CA HIS A 14 10.43 -9.86 -38.49
C HIS A 14 9.71 -9.71 -37.14
N GLY A 15 8.40 -9.48 -37.16
CA GLY A 15 7.54 -9.78 -36.00
C GLY A 15 7.65 -8.90 -34.76
N SER A 16 8.40 -7.83 -34.79
CA SER A 16 8.51 -6.88 -33.65
C SER A 16 7.88 -5.56 -34.03
N CYS A 17 6.73 -5.25 -33.45
CA CYS A 17 6.14 -3.93 -33.52
C CYS A 17 6.82 -3.03 -32.47
N PHE A 18 7.71 -2.14 -32.90
CA PHE A 18 8.27 -1.10 -32.03
C PHE A 18 7.28 0.05 -31.95
N ILE A 19 6.67 0.23 -30.78
CA ILE A 19 5.89 1.43 -30.47
C ILE A 19 6.91 2.52 -30.15
N SER A 20 7.08 3.48 -31.06
CA SER A 20 7.87 4.68 -30.79
C SER A 20 7.07 5.60 -29.86
N LEU A 21 7.46 5.65 -28.60
CA LEU A 21 6.90 6.59 -27.63
C LEU A 21 7.35 8.02 -27.98
N LYS A 22 6.41 8.95 -28.01
CA LYS A 22 6.72 10.37 -28.23
C LYS A 22 7.63 10.88 -27.11
N LYS A 23 8.58 11.74 -27.47
CA LYS A 23 9.47 12.41 -26.53
C LYS A 23 8.61 13.24 -25.55
N GLY A 24 8.38 12.74 -24.37
CA GLY A 24 7.46 13.27 -23.37
C GLY A 24 6.66 12.20 -22.63
N ASP A 25 6.46 11.01 -23.23
CA ASP A 25 5.75 9.89 -22.64
C ASP A 25 6.72 8.89 -21.97
N THR A 26 7.80 9.36 -21.38
CA THR A 26 8.68 8.48 -20.61
C THR A 26 8.03 8.20 -19.27
N MET A 27 7.67 6.95 -19.06
CA MET A 27 7.22 6.47 -17.75
C MET A 27 8.29 6.75 -16.70
N LYS A 28 7.92 7.46 -15.64
CA LYS A 28 8.82 7.71 -14.51
C LYS A 28 8.99 6.43 -13.71
N VAL A 29 10.18 5.86 -13.77
CA VAL A 29 10.54 4.66 -13.00
C VAL A 29 11.26 5.10 -11.73
N TYR A 30 10.81 4.58 -10.60
CA TYR A 30 11.42 4.82 -9.29
C TYR A 30 12.23 3.59 -8.87
N TYR A 31 13.39 3.81 -8.30
CA TYR A 31 14.28 2.80 -7.73
C TYR A 31 14.45 3.03 -6.23
N ASP A 32 15.07 2.09 -5.53
CA ASP A 32 15.28 2.16 -4.07
C ASP A 32 15.92 3.48 -3.61
N LYS A 33 16.86 4.01 -4.40
CA LYS A 33 17.50 5.31 -4.14
C LYS A 33 16.57 6.51 -4.22
N ASP A 34 15.44 6.37 -4.91
CA ASP A 34 14.43 7.42 -5.08
C ASP A 34 13.37 7.37 -3.96
N ALA A 35 13.40 6.32 -3.13
CA ALA A 35 12.50 6.13 -2.00
C ALA A 35 13.07 6.80 -0.75
N ASP A 36 12.34 7.77 -0.21
CA ASP A 36 12.69 8.41 1.06
C ASP A 36 11.96 7.74 2.23
N GLN A 37 12.67 6.86 2.92
CA GLN A 37 12.16 6.21 4.14
C GLN A 37 11.91 7.21 5.28
N GLY A 38 12.50 8.40 5.22
CA GLY A 38 12.29 9.45 6.20
C GLY A 38 10.84 9.91 6.28
N LEU A 39 10.07 9.78 5.20
CA LEU A 39 8.64 10.12 5.14
C LEU A 39 7.76 9.27 6.07
N LEU A 40 8.21 8.06 6.42
CA LEU A 40 7.50 7.16 7.34
C LEU A 40 7.89 7.37 8.80
N LYS A 41 9.00 8.06 9.06
CA LYS A 41 9.45 8.31 10.43
C LYS A 41 8.44 9.16 11.19
N GLY A 42 8.05 8.69 12.37
CA GLY A 42 7.05 9.37 13.21
C GLY A 42 5.60 9.20 12.76
N LYS A 43 5.34 8.46 11.68
CA LYS A 43 3.98 8.10 11.26
C LYS A 43 3.54 6.80 11.91
N LYS A 44 2.31 6.80 12.40
CA LYS A 44 1.67 5.59 12.93
C LYS A 44 0.98 4.84 11.79
N MET A 45 1.35 3.58 11.62
CA MET A 45 0.82 2.74 10.56
C MET A 45 -0.12 1.69 11.13
N ALA A 46 -1.32 1.58 10.56
CA ALA A 46 -2.26 0.53 10.89
C ALA A 46 -2.36 -0.47 9.75
N VAL A 47 -2.14 -1.74 10.05
CA VAL A 47 -2.36 -2.85 9.12
C VAL A 47 -3.66 -3.54 9.51
N ILE A 48 -4.68 -3.46 8.67
CA ILE A 48 -5.98 -4.06 8.91
C ILE A 48 -6.02 -5.44 8.26
N GLY A 49 -6.06 -6.46 9.09
CA GLY A 49 -5.96 -7.86 8.67
C GLY A 49 -4.58 -8.46 8.95
N TYR A 50 -4.56 -9.75 9.30
CA TYR A 50 -3.34 -10.49 9.62
C TYR A 50 -3.34 -11.88 8.96
N GLY A 51 -3.66 -11.88 7.65
CA GLY A 51 -3.45 -13.02 6.75
C GLY A 51 -1.99 -13.09 6.31
N SER A 52 -1.69 -13.76 5.20
CA SER A 52 -0.31 -13.89 4.69
C SER A 52 0.37 -12.55 4.44
N GLN A 53 -0.31 -11.64 3.76
CA GLN A 53 0.22 -10.30 3.48
C GLN A 53 0.27 -9.43 4.75
N GLY A 54 -0.79 -9.42 5.54
CA GLY A 54 -0.81 -8.65 6.80
C GLY A 54 0.30 -9.07 7.75
N PHE A 55 0.57 -10.37 7.86
CA PHE A 55 1.71 -10.90 8.61
C PHE A 55 3.04 -10.37 8.08
N ALA A 56 3.29 -10.54 6.77
CA ALA A 56 4.55 -10.15 6.16
C ALA A 56 4.80 -8.63 6.26
N HIS A 57 3.81 -7.83 5.87
CA HIS A 57 3.93 -6.36 5.90
C HIS A 57 4.10 -5.80 7.31
N SER A 58 3.33 -6.30 8.29
CA SER A 58 3.45 -5.82 9.67
C SER A 58 4.83 -6.10 10.27
N ASN A 59 5.37 -7.30 10.04
CA ASN A 59 6.69 -7.65 10.55
C ASN A 59 7.80 -6.87 9.83
N ASN A 60 7.76 -6.76 8.51
CA ASN A 60 8.74 -5.99 7.75
C ASN A 60 8.77 -4.52 8.15
N LEU A 61 7.60 -3.90 8.35
CA LEU A 61 7.50 -2.52 8.81
C LEU A 61 8.06 -2.35 10.21
N LYS A 62 7.75 -3.28 11.12
CA LYS A 62 8.29 -3.30 12.48
C LYS A 62 9.82 -3.43 12.47
N ASP A 63 10.36 -4.34 11.67
CA ASP A 63 11.81 -4.56 11.54
C ASP A 63 12.51 -3.34 10.92
N SER A 64 11.81 -2.58 10.10
CA SER A 64 12.27 -1.29 9.55
C SER A 64 12.16 -0.13 10.54
N GLY A 65 11.69 -0.37 11.77
CA GLY A 65 11.58 0.64 12.83
C GLY A 65 10.36 1.54 12.72
N ALA A 66 9.34 1.17 11.93
CA ALA A 66 8.09 1.91 11.86
C ALA A 66 7.19 1.62 13.08
N ASP A 67 6.40 2.63 13.51
CA ASP A 67 5.37 2.44 14.54
C ASP A 67 4.14 1.78 13.94
N VAL A 68 4.05 0.45 14.11
CA VAL A 68 3.02 -0.38 13.48
C VAL A 68 2.05 -0.93 14.51
N MET A 69 0.77 -0.83 14.19
CA MET A 69 -0.31 -1.51 14.91
C MET A 69 -1.12 -2.38 13.94
N VAL A 70 -1.68 -3.45 14.45
CA VAL A 70 -2.53 -4.36 13.68
C VAL A 70 -3.98 -4.20 14.13
N GLY A 71 -4.85 -3.87 13.19
CA GLY A 71 -6.28 -3.75 13.42
C GLY A 71 -6.99 -5.07 13.13
N LEU A 72 -7.60 -5.68 14.13
CA LEU A 72 -8.30 -6.96 14.02
C LEU A 72 -9.63 -6.92 14.76
N ARG A 73 -10.51 -7.86 14.43
CA ARG A 73 -11.72 -8.11 15.22
C ARG A 73 -11.34 -8.81 16.52
N LYS A 74 -11.89 -8.33 17.61
CA LYS A 74 -11.73 -8.93 18.94
C LYS A 74 -12.10 -10.41 18.92
N GLY A 75 -11.25 -11.25 19.51
CA GLY A 75 -11.46 -12.69 19.56
C GLY A 75 -11.20 -13.45 18.26
N SER A 76 -10.60 -12.82 17.24
CA SER A 76 -10.16 -13.52 16.04
C SER A 76 -8.92 -14.39 16.31
N LYS A 77 -8.82 -15.53 15.63
CA LYS A 77 -7.62 -16.41 15.71
C LYS A 77 -6.31 -15.68 15.36
N SER A 78 -6.40 -14.65 14.56
CA SER A 78 -5.24 -13.82 14.17
C SER A 78 -4.80 -12.89 15.28
N TRP A 79 -5.66 -12.58 16.25
CA TRP A 79 -5.35 -11.70 17.37
C TRP A 79 -4.18 -12.22 18.20
N GLU A 80 -4.27 -13.47 18.63
CA GLU A 80 -3.24 -14.12 19.42
C GLU A 80 -1.92 -14.27 18.66
N LYS A 81 -2.01 -14.58 17.36
CA LYS A 81 -0.84 -14.69 16.49
C LYS A 81 -0.09 -13.36 16.36
N ALA A 82 -0.80 -12.27 16.14
CA ALA A 82 -0.20 -10.94 16.01
C ALA A 82 0.37 -10.45 17.34
N ALA A 83 -0.32 -10.69 18.45
CA ALA A 83 0.17 -10.37 19.80
C ALA A 83 1.43 -11.19 20.14
N GLY A 84 1.46 -12.48 19.79
CA GLY A 84 2.63 -13.35 19.97
C GLY A 84 3.85 -12.92 19.15
N ALA A 85 3.66 -12.24 18.02
CA ALA A 85 4.74 -11.63 17.24
C ALA A 85 5.24 -10.28 17.82
N GLY A 86 4.71 -9.87 18.98
CA GLY A 86 5.09 -8.62 19.63
C GLY A 86 4.59 -7.37 18.89
N LEU A 87 3.51 -7.49 18.13
CA LEU A 87 2.83 -6.37 17.49
C LEU A 87 1.73 -5.83 18.40
N LYS A 88 1.51 -4.52 18.34
CA LYS A 88 0.39 -3.88 19.04
C LYS A 88 -0.90 -4.23 18.30
N VAL A 89 -1.78 -4.97 18.94
CA VAL A 89 -3.07 -5.35 18.34
C VAL A 89 -4.19 -4.54 18.98
N VAL A 90 -5.03 -3.94 18.15
CA VAL A 90 -6.17 -3.11 18.56
C VAL A 90 -7.38 -3.43 17.68
N GLU A 91 -8.56 -2.92 18.04
CA GLU A 91 -9.73 -3.02 17.18
C GLU A 91 -9.58 -2.13 15.94
N VAL A 92 -10.26 -2.50 14.83
CA VAL A 92 -10.15 -1.78 13.55
C VAL A 92 -10.49 -0.30 13.69
N ALA A 93 -11.54 0.03 14.44
CA ALA A 93 -11.96 1.42 14.67
C ALA A 93 -10.91 2.23 15.47
N GLU A 94 -10.26 1.61 16.46
CA GLU A 94 -9.18 2.25 17.23
C GLU A 94 -7.92 2.44 16.37
N ALA A 95 -7.59 1.44 15.56
CA ALA A 95 -6.49 1.53 14.60
C ALA A 95 -6.71 2.69 13.63
N ALA A 96 -7.92 2.83 13.09
CA ALA A 96 -8.27 3.91 12.15
C ALA A 96 -8.16 5.31 12.79
N LYS A 97 -8.54 5.45 14.07
CA LYS A 97 -8.40 6.73 14.81
C LYS A 97 -6.95 7.11 15.07
N ALA A 98 -6.14 6.12 15.40
CA ALA A 98 -4.77 6.36 15.85
C ALA A 98 -3.78 6.52 14.70
N ALA A 99 -4.02 5.86 13.57
CA ALA A 99 -3.09 5.79 12.46
C ALA A 99 -3.08 7.04 11.58
N ASP A 100 -1.92 7.29 10.98
CA ASP A 100 -1.72 8.27 9.93
C ASP A 100 -1.75 7.62 8.54
N ILE A 101 -1.40 6.33 8.49
CA ILE A 101 -1.43 5.51 7.28
C ILE A 101 -2.16 4.20 7.61
N ILE A 102 -3.13 3.83 6.78
CA ILE A 102 -3.91 2.61 6.96
C ILE A 102 -3.72 1.71 5.74
N MET A 103 -3.26 0.48 5.98
CA MET A 103 -3.16 -0.57 4.96
C MET A 103 -4.28 -1.59 5.18
N VAL A 104 -5.19 -1.70 4.21
CA VAL A 104 -6.32 -2.63 4.28
C VAL A 104 -5.95 -3.91 3.56
N LEU A 105 -5.69 -4.99 4.31
CA LEU A 105 -5.22 -6.28 3.82
C LEU A 105 -6.17 -7.43 4.22
N VAL A 106 -7.46 -7.15 4.19
CA VAL A 106 -8.52 -8.15 4.33
C VAL A 106 -9.03 -8.57 2.95
N PRO A 107 -9.71 -9.73 2.83
CA PRO A 107 -10.31 -10.17 1.56
C PRO A 107 -11.20 -9.09 0.94
N ASP A 108 -11.16 -8.98 -0.39
CA ASP A 108 -11.79 -7.88 -1.14
C ASP A 108 -13.29 -7.75 -0.87
N GLU A 109 -13.98 -8.87 -0.74
CA GLU A 109 -15.42 -8.91 -0.44
C GLU A 109 -15.78 -8.30 0.91
N LEU A 110 -14.84 -8.24 1.85
CA LEU A 110 -15.04 -7.67 3.19
C LEU A 110 -14.65 -6.20 3.31
N GLN A 111 -13.81 -5.70 2.39
CA GLN A 111 -13.23 -4.36 2.48
C GLN A 111 -14.29 -3.26 2.50
N GLY A 112 -15.25 -3.30 1.58
CA GLY A 112 -16.27 -2.26 1.46
C GLY A 112 -17.16 -2.13 2.71
N GLY A 113 -17.58 -3.27 3.28
CA GLY A 113 -18.39 -3.30 4.49
C GLY A 113 -17.63 -2.80 5.71
N MET A 114 -16.39 -3.24 5.87
CA MET A 114 -15.51 -2.84 6.96
C MET A 114 -15.14 -1.35 6.87
N TYR A 115 -14.84 -0.86 5.67
CA TYR A 115 -14.53 0.56 5.45
C TYR A 115 -15.66 1.45 5.95
N LYS A 116 -16.89 1.20 5.48
CA LYS A 116 -18.06 1.99 5.87
C LYS A 116 -18.36 1.93 7.37
N LYS A 117 -18.18 0.77 7.97
CA LYS A 117 -18.53 0.54 9.38
C LYS A 117 -17.47 1.06 10.35
N ASP A 118 -16.21 0.73 10.09
CA ASP A 118 -15.15 0.86 11.10
C ASP A 118 -14.10 1.92 10.76
N ILE A 119 -13.91 2.27 9.47
CA ILE A 119 -12.85 3.19 9.04
C ILE A 119 -13.40 4.58 8.74
N GLU A 120 -14.41 4.70 7.88
CA GLU A 120 -14.90 5.98 7.35
C GLU A 120 -15.22 7.01 8.43
N ALA A 121 -15.90 6.58 9.50
CA ALA A 121 -16.27 7.44 10.62
C ALA A 121 -15.09 7.80 11.54
N ASN A 122 -13.99 7.05 11.49
CA ASN A 122 -12.89 7.14 12.42
C ASN A 122 -11.59 7.65 11.79
N ILE A 123 -11.54 7.81 10.47
CA ILE A 123 -10.36 8.32 9.78
C ILE A 123 -10.12 9.80 10.12
N LYS A 124 -8.88 10.17 10.35
CA LYS A 124 -8.50 11.57 10.54
C LYS A 124 -8.72 12.34 9.25
N LYS A 125 -9.35 13.49 9.32
CA LYS A 125 -9.50 14.42 8.19
C LYS A 125 -8.29 15.34 8.10
#